data_a6a5182a8f4ece625f16491d3e658e3e
#
_entry.id   a6a5182a8f4ece625f16491d3e658e3e
#
_cell.length_a   1.000
_cell.length_b   1.000
_cell.length_c   1.000
_cell.angle_alpha   90.00
_cell.angle_beta   90.00
_cell.angle_gamma   90.00
#
_symmetry.space_group_name_H-M   'P 1'
#
loop_
_entity.id
_entity.type
_entity.pdbx_description
1 polymer ?
#
loop_
_entity_poly.entity_id
_entity_poly.type
_entity_poly.pdbx_seq_one_letter_code
_entity_poly.pdbx_strand_id
1 'polypeptide(L)'
;AMELLYMPLLGDPSPQRTIASLPGTPAVKEAVVRAVNEEYLQDPKATEEEYGGSVLLVRDVVRKYIDSCILPYDASQRGYAVERLEAPVEYRVPLERDGRVRSVGFAGKADRIDRLSDGALRVVDYKTGKPHNCFRDVAALFSSVAAERSPAVLQTLLYAMMLSQSENCDVQPALYYVRSMQDERFSPLLVEGDRPVLRFSDYRESLNGHLQKTLSELFDFSKPFEQCEDRSVCAYCDFREICRR
;
A
#
# COMPACT_ATOMS: atom_id res chain seq x y z
N ALA A 1 11.34 -9.37 3.03
CA ALA A 1 11.22 -10.23 4.21
C ALA A 1 9.84 -10.87 4.33
N MET A 2 8.77 -10.07 4.30
CA MET A 2 7.39 -10.62 4.46
C MET A 2 7.03 -11.62 3.36
N GLU A 3 7.39 -11.36 2.11
CA GLU A 3 7.21 -12.31 1.01
C GLU A 3 7.84 -13.67 1.34
N LEU A 4 9.09 -13.69 1.79
CA LEU A 4 9.81 -14.93 2.12
C LEU A 4 9.14 -15.74 3.24
N LEU A 5 8.59 -15.04 4.23
CA LEU A 5 7.90 -15.67 5.37
C LEU A 5 6.52 -16.20 5.02
N TYR A 6 5.81 -15.52 4.10
CA TYR A 6 4.44 -15.86 3.76
C TYR A 6 4.30 -16.71 2.50
N MET A 7 5.34 -16.82 1.67
CA MET A 7 5.31 -17.68 0.49
C MET A 7 4.92 -19.14 0.81
N PRO A 8 5.42 -19.78 1.90
CA PRO A 8 5.00 -21.13 2.27
C PRO A 8 3.54 -21.24 2.75
N LEU A 9 2.88 -20.11 3.00
CA LEU A 9 1.51 -20.02 3.53
C LEU A 9 0.47 -19.71 2.45
N LEU A 10 0.91 -19.58 1.20
CA LEU A 10 -0.01 -19.28 0.08
C LEU A 10 -1.07 -20.36 -0.03
N GLY A 11 -2.35 -19.93 -0.02
CA GLY A 11 -3.49 -20.82 -0.12
C GLY A 11 -3.83 -21.59 1.16
N ASP A 12 -3.08 -21.46 2.25
CA ASP A 12 -3.45 -22.03 3.53
C ASP A 12 -4.72 -21.34 4.06
N PRO A 13 -5.83 -22.08 4.27
CA PRO A 13 -7.07 -21.48 4.76
C PRO A 13 -7.02 -21.07 6.24
N SER A 14 -5.96 -21.44 6.95
CA SER A 14 -5.80 -21.19 8.40
C SER A 14 -4.33 -20.90 8.76
N PRO A 15 -3.69 -19.90 8.15
CA PRO A 15 -2.25 -19.64 8.30
C PRO A 15 -1.87 -19.18 9.71
N GLN A 16 -2.83 -18.80 10.55
CA GLN A 16 -2.60 -18.15 11.86
C GLN A 16 -1.75 -18.99 12.82
N ARG A 17 -1.92 -20.34 12.81
CA ARG A 17 -1.12 -21.22 13.67
C ARG A 17 0.36 -21.21 13.29
N THR A 18 0.62 -21.30 12.00
CA THR A 18 1.99 -21.25 11.47
C THR A 18 2.59 -19.88 11.71
N ILE A 19 1.85 -18.79 11.44
CA ILE A 19 2.29 -17.42 11.69
C ILE A 19 2.61 -17.22 13.17
N ALA A 20 1.78 -17.72 14.09
CA ALA A 20 2.02 -17.61 15.54
C ALA A 20 3.30 -18.29 16.01
N SER A 21 3.82 -19.27 15.27
CA SER A 21 5.05 -19.98 15.61
C SER A 21 6.32 -19.35 15.01
N LEU A 22 6.20 -18.34 14.15
CA LEU A 22 7.34 -17.71 13.47
C LEU A 22 8.15 -16.74 14.34
N PRO A 23 7.55 -15.93 15.26
CA PRO A 23 8.30 -14.92 15.98
C PRO A 23 9.55 -15.48 16.69
N GLY A 24 10.69 -14.79 16.52
CA GLY A 24 11.96 -15.17 17.12
C GLY A 24 12.67 -16.37 16.49
N THR A 25 12.11 -17.01 15.47
CA THR A 25 12.72 -18.18 14.83
C THR A 25 13.89 -17.81 13.90
N PRO A 26 14.77 -18.79 13.59
CA PRO A 26 15.80 -18.62 12.58
C PRO A 26 15.23 -18.21 11.21
N ALA A 27 14.04 -18.68 10.83
CA ALA A 27 13.39 -18.33 9.57
C ALA A 27 13.14 -16.82 9.44
N VAL A 28 12.71 -16.15 10.53
CA VAL A 28 12.55 -14.68 10.53
C VAL A 28 13.90 -13.99 10.39
N LYS A 29 14.93 -14.47 11.11
CA LYS A 29 16.29 -13.91 10.99
C LYS A 29 16.80 -14.00 9.55
N GLU A 30 16.73 -15.17 8.96
CA GLU A 30 17.20 -15.44 7.60
C GLU A 30 16.44 -14.59 6.57
N ALA A 31 15.10 -14.50 6.68
CA ALA A 31 14.28 -13.69 5.79
C ALA A 31 14.62 -12.19 5.88
N VAL A 32 14.93 -11.68 7.08
CA VAL A 32 15.34 -10.29 7.29
C VAL A 32 16.73 -10.04 6.72
N VAL A 33 17.71 -10.90 7.02
CA VAL A 33 19.08 -10.77 6.49
C VAL A 33 19.06 -10.78 4.97
N ARG A 34 18.35 -11.74 4.38
CA ARG A 34 18.22 -11.83 2.93
C ARG A 34 17.58 -10.57 2.33
N ALA A 35 16.50 -10.06 2.93
CA ALA A 35 15.86 -8.84 2.45
C ALA A 35 16.77 -7.60 2.60
N VAL A 36 17.56 -7.50 3.67
CA VAL A 36 18.54 -6.42 3.83
C VAL A 36 19.61 -6.51 2.75
N ASN A 37 20.13 -7.71 2.47
CA ASN A 37 21.13 -7.91 1.43
C ASN A 37 20.60 -7.57 0.03
N GLU A 38 19.45 -8.11 -0.34
CA GLU A 38 18.89 -7.98 -1.69
C GLU A 38 18.36 -6.57 -1.96
N GLU A 39 17.59 -5.98 -1.01
CA GLU A 39 16.84 -4.75 -1.25
C GLU A 39 17.54 -3.49 -0.73
N TYR A 40 18.23 -3.58 0.40
CA TYR A 40 18.87 -2.40 1.00
C TYR A 40 20.33 -2.24 0.58
N LEU A 41 21.12 -3.32 0.62
CA LEU A 41 22.52 -3.30 0.20
C LEU A 41 22.67 -3.51 -1.31
N GLN A 42 21.69 -4.13 -1.97
CA GLN A 42 21.76 -4.59 -3.37
C GLN A 42 22.95 -5.54 -3.61
N ASP A 43 23.36 -6.25 -2.55
CA ASP A 43 24.40 -7.27 -2.56
C ASP A 43 23.91 -8.56 -1.91
N PRO A 44 23.37 -9.52 -2.68
CA PRO A 44 22.87 -10.79 -2.14
C PRO A 44 23.93 -11.66 -1.44
N LYS A 45 25.22 -11.34 -1.64
CA LYS A 45 26.34 -12.11 -1.05
C LYS A 45 26.89 -11.50 0.24
N ALA A 46 26.42 -10.31 0.62
CA ALA A 46 26.86 -9.67 1.86
C ALA A 46 26.61 -10.57 3.08
N THR A 47 27.52 -10.54 4.03
CA THR A 47 27.41 -11.29 5.30
C THR A 47 27.14 -10.34 6.46
N GLU A 48 26.54 -10.86 7.55
CA GLU A 48 26.23 -10.02 8.72
C GLU A 48 27.50 -9.43 9.38
N GLU A 49 28.66 -10.07 9.23
CA GLU A 49 29.94 -9.56 9.72
C GLU A 49 30.41 -8.29 9.00
N GLU A 50 29.93 -8.09 7.76
CA GLU A 50 30.26 -6.92 6.93
C GLU A 50 29.34 -5.73 7.19
N TYR A 51 28.29 -5.90 8.01
CA TYR A 51 27.32 -4.85 8.25
C TYR A 51 27.90 -3.70 9.08
N GLY A 52 27.86 -2.48 8.52
CA GLY A 52 28.08 -1.27 9.29
C GLY A 52 26.92 -0.96 10.24
N GLY A 53 27.15 -0.04 11.19
CA GLY A 53 26.18 0.26 12.25
C GLY A 53 24.79 0.66 11.75
N SER A 54 24.68 1.38 10.63
CA SER A 54 23.40 1.75 10.02
C SER A 54 22.64 0.54 9.47
N VAL A 55 23.35 -0.43 8.86
CA VAL A 55 22.76 -1.66 8.32
C VAL A 55 22.24 -2.55 9.45
N LEU A 56 23.06 -2.69 10.52
CA LEU A 56 22.64 -3.41 11.73
C LEU A 56 21.37 -2.82 12.33
N LEU A 57 21.27 -1.48 12.40
CA LEU A 57 20.07 -0.81 12.90
C LEU A 57 18.85 -1.10 12.01
N VAL A 58 18.99 -1.02 10.68
CA VAL A 58 17.92 -1.35 9.74
C VAL A 58 17.46 -2.79 9.92
N ARG A 59 18.39 -3.75 9.95
CA ARG A 59 18.10 -5.17 10.21
C ARG A 59 17.29 -5.36 11.49
N ASP A 60 17.75 -4.76 12.60
CA ASP A 60 17.12 -4.95 13.90
C ASP A 60 15.75 -4.29 14.00
N VAL A 61 15.58 -3.12 13.38
CA VAL A 61 14.27 -2.44 13.29
C VAL A 61 13.28 -3.26 12.46
N VAL A 62 13.68 -3.74 11.28
CA VAL A 62 12.83 -4.58 10.43
C VAL A 62 12.43 -5.86 11.16
N ARG A 63 13.41 -6.54 11.78
CA ARG A 63 13.16 -7.74 12.57
C ARG A 63 12.18 -7.48 13.71
N LYS A 64 12.35 -6.39 14.45
CA LYS A 64 11.44 -6.01 15.53
C LYS A 64 10.01 -5.78 15.03
N TYR A 65 9.83 -5.10 13.89
CA TYR A 65 8.50 -4.90 13.32
C TYR A 65 7.85 -6.22 12.92
N ILE A 66 8.61 -7.14 12.34
CA ILE A 66 8.09 -8.46 11.98
C ILE A 66 7.72 -9.26 13.22
N ASP A 67 8.66 -9.43 14.16
CA ASP A 67 8.49 -10.27 15.35
C ASP A 67 7.44 -9.76 16.33
N SER A 68 7.37 -8.42 16.51
CA SER A 68 6.57 -7.83 17.59
C SER A 68 5.30 -7.12 17.11
N CYS A 69 5.14 -6.89 15.81
CA CYS A 69 4.00 -6.16 15.27
C CYS A 69 3.22 -7.00 14.26
N ILE A 70 3.84 -7.34 13.11
CA ILE A 70 3.12 -7.93 11.98
C ILE A 70 2.68 -9.36 12.29
N LEU A 71 3.62 -10.23 12.66
CA LEU A 71 3.30 -11.65 12.92
C LEU A 71 2.29 -11.84 14.07
N PRO A 72 2.42 -11.18 15.23
CA PRO A 72 1.42 -11.27 16.29
C PRO A 72 0.04 -10.77 15.87
N TYR A 73 -0.02 -9.67 15.11
CA TYR A 73 -1.28 -9.14 14.61
C TYR A 73 -1.94 -10.14 13.66
N ASP A 74 -1.22 -10.61 12.63
CA ASP A 74 -1.77 -11.55 11.64
C ASP A 74 -2.17 -12.90 12.28
N ALA A 75 -1.42 -13.39 13.25
CA ALA A 75 -1.78 -14.57 14.02
C ALA A 75 -3.09 -14.41 14.82
N SER A 76 -3.41 -13.18 15.24
CA SER A 76 -4.66 -12.88 15.95
C SER A 76 -5.87 -12.80 15.03
N GLN A 77 -5.67 -12.52 13.74
CA GLN A 77 -6.76 -12.39 12.77
C GLN A 77 -7.37 -13.74 12.43
N ARG A 78 -8.63 -13.73 11.97
CA ARG A 78 -9.37 -14.94 11.57
C ARG A 78 -10.01 -14.74 10.19
N GLY A 79 -10.33 -15.84 9.54
CA GLY A 79 -11.14 -15.83 8.32
C GLY A 79 -10.44 -15.23 7.10
N TYR A 80 -9.14 -15.49 6.96
CA TYR A 80 -8.41 -15.12 5.76
C TYR A 80 -7.39 -16.19 5.38
N ALA A 81 -7.04 -16.23 4.09
CA ALA A 81 -5.91 -16.96 3.54
C ALA A 81 -5.04 -16.00 2.74
N VAL A 82 -3.72 -16.13 2.84
CA VAL A 82 -2.80 -15.36 1.98
C VAL A 82 -2.89 -15.93 0.56
N GLU A 83 -3.28 -15.09 -0.40
CA GLU A 83 -3.50 -15.54 -1.78
C GLU A 83 -2.36 -15.15 -2.72
N ARG A 84 -1.88 -13.92 -2.61
CA ARG A 84 -0.76 -13.42 -3.44
C ARG A 84 0.14 -12.48 -2.63
N LEU A 85 1.41 -12.46 -3.01
CA LEU A 85 2.44 -11.58 -2.43
C LEU A 85 3.14 -10.84 -3.57
N GLU A 86 3.54 -9.58 -3.32
CA GLU A 86 4.25 -8.74 -4.29
C GLU A 86 3.58 -8.78 -5.69
N ALA A 87 2.25 -8.80 -5.69
CA ALA A 87 1.47 -9.10 -6.88
C ALA A 87 1.34 -7.89 -7.81
N PRO A 88 1.66 -8.02 -9.10
CA PRO A 88 1.38 -6.98 -10.06
C PRO A 88 -0.13 -6.78 -10.18
N VAL A 89 -0.56 -5.53 -10.21
CA VAL A 89 -1.94 -5.12 -10.42
C VAL A 89 -1.98 -4.05 -11.50
N GLU A 90 -2.92 -4.16 -12.42
CA GLU A 90 -3.07 -3.21 -13.50
C GLU A 90 -4.53 -2.97 -13.87
N TYR A 91 -4.81 -1.80 -14.39
CA TYR A 91 -6.12 -1.44 -14.94
C TYR A 91 -5.98 -0.33 -15.96
N ARG A 92 -6.82 -0.35 -16.99
CA ARG A 92 -6.88 0.71 -18.00
C ARG A 92 -8.15 1.53 -17.83
N VAL A 93 -7.96 2.79 -17.47
CA VAL A 93 -9.05 3.76 -17.35
C VAL A 93 -9.37 4.31 -18.73
N PRO A 94 -10.59 4.14 -19.27
CA PRO A 94 -10.96 4.75 -20.52
C PRO A 94 -11.06 6.28 -20.37
N LEU A 95 -10.53 7.02 -21.32
CA LEU A 95 -10.59 8.47 -21.38
C LEU A 95 -11.16 8.88 -22.74
N GLU A 96 -12.37 9.46 -22.74
CA GLU A 96 -12.97 10.00 -23.94
C GLU A 96 -12.47 11.43 -24.17
N ARG A 97 -11.95 11.70 -25.37
CA ARG A 97 -11.50 13.01 -25.78
C ARG A 97 -11.61 13.19 -27.30
N ASP A 98 -12.14 14.34 -27.72
CA ASP A 98 -12.32 14.71 -29.12
C ASP A 98 -13.06 13.63 -29.94
N GLY A 99 -14.08 13.00 -29.34
CA GLY A 99 -14.83 11.90 -29.93
C GLY A 99 -14.06 10.60 -30.11
N ARG A 100 -12.89 10.47 -29.48
CA ARG A 100 -12.05 9.25 -29.48
C ARG A 100 -11.88 8.74 -28.07
N VAL A 101 -12.04 7.43 -27.90
CA VAL A 101 -11.72 6.74 -26.65
C VAL A 101 -10.27 6.33 -26.68
N ARG A 102 -9.52 6.79 -25.68
CA ARG A 102 -8.16 6.35 -25.38
C ARG A 102 -8.17 5.64 -24.04
N SER A 103 -7.08 5.02 -23.64
CA SER A 103 -6.97 4.44 -22.31
C SER A 103 -5.68 4.87 -21.63
N VAL A 104 -5.78 5.18 -20.34
CA VAL A 104 -4.63 5.45 -19.46
C VAL A 104 -4.39 4.22 -18.62
N GLY A 105 -3.17 3.65 -18.70
CA GLY A 105 -2.78 2.50 -17.92
C GLY A 105 -2.37 2.90 -16.51
N PHE A 106 -2.94 2.24 -15.52
CA PHE A 106 -2.49 2.24 -14.15
C PHE A 106 -1.86 0.89 -13.86
N ALA A 107 -0.70 0.89 -13.26
CA ALA A 107 -0.01 -0.32 -12.84
C ALA A 107 0.65 -0.10 -11.49
N GLY A 108 0.77 -1.16 -10.71
CA GLY A 108 1.43 -1.14 -9.42
C GLY A 108 1.73 -2.56 -8.96
N LYS A 109 2.25 -2.66 -7.75
CA LYS A 109 2.56 -3.92 -7.10
C LYS A 109 1.96 -3.88 -5.70
N ALA A 110 0.98 -4.75 -5.45
CA ALA A 110 0.37 -4.88 -4.14
C ALA A 110 1.25 -5.78 -3.25
N ASP A 111 1.57 -5.32 -2.05
CA ASP A 111 2.46 -6.05 -1.14
C ASP A 111 1.89 -7.42 -0.78
N ARG A 112 0.58 -7.48 -0.47
CA ARG A 112 -0.13 -8.71 -0.12
C ARG A 112 -1.60 -8.64 -0.50
N ILE A 113 -2.12 -9.76 -0.99
CA ILE A 113 -3.54 -9.96 -1.26
C ILE A 113 -4.00 -11.18 -0.47
N ASP A 114 -5.03 -11.00 0.34
CA ASP A 114 -5.67 -12.08 1.09
C ASP A 114 -7.05 -12.39 0.51
N ARG A 115 -7.48 -13.67 0.59
CA ARG A 115 -8.85 -14.11 0.39
C ARG A 115 -9.56 -14.14 1.74
N LEU A 116 -10.64 -13.40 1.88
CA LEU A 116 -11.46 -13.40 3.08
C LEU A 116 -12.48 -14.54 3.05
N SER A 117 -13.00 -14.93 4.22
CA SER A 117 -13.95 -16.05 4.36
C SER A 117 -15.29 -15.82 3.66
N ASP A 118 -15.65 -14.59 3.36
CA ASP A 118 -16.85 -14.21 2.59
C ASP A 118 -16.60 -14.19 1.07
N GLY A 119 -15.39 -14.52 0.62
CA GLY A 119 -14.98 -14.55 -0.77
C GLY A 119 -14.44 -13.23 -1.31
N ALA A 120 -14.51 -12.14 -0.57
CA ALA A 120 -13.88 -10.88 -0.95
C ALA A 120 -12.36 -10.97 -0.89
N LEU A 121 -11.68 -10.09 -1.61
CA LEU A 121 -10.24 -9.89 -1.46
C LEU A 121 -9.96 -8.80 -0.42
N ARG A 122 -8.81 -8.87 0.22
CA ARG A 122 -8.23 -7.77 0.98
C ARG A 122 -6.87 -7.43 0.39
N VAL A 123 -6.69 -6.19 -0.02
CA VAL A 123 -5.38 -5.68 -0.41
C VAL A 123 -4.73 -5.01 0.79
N VAL A 124 -3.54 -5.48 1.14
CA VAL A 124 -2.74 -4.96 2.25
C VAL A 124 -1.53 -4.23 1.71
N ASP A 125 -1.31 -3.02 2.21
CA ASP A 125 -0.12 -2.22 1.92
C ASP A 125 0.59 -1.89 3.25
N TYR A 126 1.89 -2.21 3.36
CA TYR A 126 2.67 -1.99 4.57
C TYR A 126 3.31 -0.60 4.57
N LYS A 127 3.12 0.14 5.65
CA LYS A 127 3.67 1.49 5.83
C LYS A 127 4.48 1.60 7.12
N THR A 128 5.69 2.14 7.00
CA THR A 128 6.59 2.43 8.14
C THR A 128 6.48 3.86 8.65
N GLY A 129 5.72 4.71 7.96
CA GLY A 129 5.49 6.12 8.32
C GLY A 129 4.56 6.31 9.52
N LYS A 130 4.20 7.57 9.77
CA LYS A 130 3.15 7.90 10.75
C LYS A 130 1.79 7.42 10.24
N PRO A 131 0.92 6.88 11.11
CA PRO A 131 -0.41 6.46 10.72
C PRO A 131 -1.22 7.61 10.11
N HIS A 132 -1.78 7.37 8.93
CA HIS A 132 -2.66 8.30 8.23
C HIS A 132 -3.62 7.50 7.32
N ASN A 133 -4.50 6.74 7.94
CA ASN A 133 -5.52 5.94 7.25
C ASN A 133 -6.89 6.63 7.17
N CYS A 134 -7.02 7.85 7.71
CA CYS A 134 -8.24 8.64 7.66
C CYS A 134 -8.21 9.62 6.48
N PHE A 135 -9.37 9.89 5.91
CA PHE A 135 -9.60 10.91 4.89
C PHE A 135 -11.01 11.49 5.07
N ARG A 136 -11.21 12.73 4.65
CA ARG A 136 -12.50 13.41 4.79
C ARG A 136 -13.57 12.81 3.87
N ASP A 137 -13.24 12.72 2.60
CA ASP A 137 -14.05 12.20 1.50
C ASP A 137 -13.15 11.88 0.30
N VAL A 138 -13.67 11.21 -0.72
CA VAL A 138 -12.89 10.87 -1.92
C VAL A 138 -12.40 12.13 -2.65
N ALA A 139 -13.14 13.22 -2.65
CA ALA A 139 -12.74 14.47 -3.30
C ALA A 139 -11.47 15.05 -2.67
N ALA A 140 -11.31 14.96 -1.35
CA ALA A 140 -10.13 15.42 -0.63
C ALA A 140 -8.83 14.72 -1.08
N LEU A 141 -8.92 13.46 -1.53
CA LEU A 141 -7.75 12.72 -2.04
C LEU A 141 -7.18 13.33 -3.33
N PHE A 142 -7.98 14.10 -4.06
CA PHE A 142 -7.63 14.81 -5.30
C PHE A 142 -7.48 16.32 -5.12
N SER A 143 -7.49 16.82 -3.88
CA SER A 143 -7.37 18.25 -3.57
C SER A 143 -6.03 18.81 -4.03
N SER A 144 -6.01 20.09 -4.44
CA SER A 144 -4.78 20.87 -4.67
C SER A 144 -4.04 21.19 -3.36
N VAL A 145 -4.74 21.17 -2.23
CA VAL A 145 -4.18 21.43 -0.90
C VAL A 145 -3.53 20.15 -0.35
N ALA A 146 -2.21 20.17 -0.17
CA ALA A 146 -1.46 18.98 0.26
C ALA A 146 -1.92 18.39 1.59
N ALA A 147 -2.29 19.24 2.55
CA ALA A 147 -2.74 18.80 3.88
C ALA A 147 -4.07 18.01 3.88
N GLU A 148 -4.87 18.15 2.82
CA GLU A 148 -6.13 17.40 2.67
C GLU A 148 -5.93 16.01 2.06
N ARG A 149 -4.81 15.80 1.37
CA ARG A 149 -4.53 14.54 0.67
C ARG A 149 -3.98 13.48 1.61
N SER A 150 -4.36 12.23 1.36
CA SER A 150 -3.71 11.05 1.93
C SER A 150 -3.22 10.14 0.79
N PRO A 151 -1.96 10.28 0.36
CA PRO A 151 -1.41 9.49 -0.75
C PRO A 151 -1.49 7.97 -0.52
N ALA A 152 -1.28 7.52 0.72
CA ALA A 152 -1.38 6.11 1.06
C ALA A 152 -2.81 5.58 0.91
N VAL A 153 -3.81 6.35 1.34
CA VAL A 153 -5.23 6.00 1.15
C VAL A 153 -5.58 5.93 -0.33
N LEU A 154 -5.19 6.95 -1.12
CA LEU A 154 -5.43 6.96 -2.57
C LEU A 154 -4.77 5.75 -3.25
N GLN A 155 -3.51 5.46 -2.93
CA GLN A 155 -2.79 4.30 -3.47
C GLN A 155 -3.53 2.99 -3.19
N THR A 156 -3.97 2.78 -1.94
CA THR A 156 -4.65 1.55 -1.54
C THR A 156 -6.03 1.42 -2.20
N LEU A 157 -6.76 2.53 -2.36
CA LEU A 157 -8.02 2.56 -3.11
C LEU A 157 -7.81 2.27 -4.60
N LEU A 158 -6.73 2.77 -5.20
CA LEU A 158 -6.37 2.44 -6.59
C LEU A 158 -6.03 0.94 -6.74
N TYR A 159 -5.31 0.34 -5.80
CA TYR A 159 -5.06 -1.10 -5.80
C TYR A 159 -6.37 -1.89 -5.66
N ALA A 160 -7.27 -1.47 -4.77
CA ALA A 160 -8.58 -2.09 -4.64
C ALA A 160 -9.42 -1.97 -5.92
N MET A 161 -9.35 -0.82 -6.61
CA MET A 161 -9.98 -0.61 -7.91
C MET A 161 -9.43 -1.59 -8.96
N MET A 162 -8.12 -1.67 -9.11
CA MET A 162 -7.47 -2.54 -10.09
C MET A 162 -7.84 -4.01 -9.85
N LEU A 163 -7.77 -4.47 -8.61
CA LEU A 163 -8.14 -5.83 -8.22
C LEU A 163 -9.64 -6.12 -8.45
N SER A 164 -10.51 -5.21 -8.05
CA SER A 164 -11.96 -5.42 -8.20
C SER A 164 -12.40 -5.55 -9.65
N GLN A 165 -11.67 -4.90 -10.56
CA GLN A 165 -11.95 -5.00 -12.01
C GLN A 165 -11.38 -6.29 -12.60
N SER A 166 -10.16 -6.70 -12.23
CA SER A 166 -9.53 -7.89 -12.77
C SER A 166 -10.16 -9.19 -12.25
N GLU A 167 -10.57 -9.20 -10.98
CA GLU A 167 -11.08 -10.41 -10.30
C GLU A 167 -12.62 -10.48 -10.27
N ASN A 168 -13.31 -9.41 -10.70
CA ASN A 168 -14.77 -9.29 -10.63
C ASN A 168 -15.34 -9.65 -9.24
N CYS A 169 -14.65 -9.23 -8.19
CA CYS A 169 -15.06 -9.40 -6.80
C CYS A 169 -14.88 -8.10 -6.02
N ASP A 170 -15.45 -8.05 -4.81
CA ASP A 170 -15.25 -6.90 -3.95
C ASP A 170 -13.90 -6.98 -3.23
N VAL A 171 -13.37 -5.82 -2.86
CA VAL A 171 -12.04 -5.69 -2.26
C VAL A 171 -12.12 -4.82 -1.01
N GLN A 172 -11.54 -5.28 0.08
CA GLN A 172 -11.29 -4.51 1.30
C GLN A 172 -9.90 -3.88 1.23
N PRO A 173 -9.78 -2.54 1.16
CA PRO A 173 -8.48 -1.88 1.26
C PRO A 173 -7.98 -1.85 2.70
N ALA A 174 -6.69 -2.12 2.93
CA ALA A 174 -6.10 -2.15 4.25
C ALA A 174 -4.68 -1.55 4.27
N LEU A 175 -4.41 -0.68 5.25
CA LEU A 175 -3.11 -0.05 5.50
C LEU A 175 -2.51 -0.58 6.81
N TYR A 176 -1.40 -1.29 6.71
CA TYR A 176 -0.68 -1.82 7.86
C TYR A 176 0.43 -0.85 8.29
N TYR A 177 0.07 0.13 9.12
CA TYR A 177 1.05 1.01 9.74
C TYR A 177 1.78 0.28 10.87
N VAL A 178 2.91 -0.31 10.54
CA VAL A 178 3.63 -1.26 11.42
C VAL A 178 3.99 -0.68 12.79
N ARG A 179 4.21 0.64 12.88
CA ARG A 179 4.54 1.31 14.16
C ARG A 179 3.35 1.37 15.14
N SER A 180 2.13 1.30 14.64
CA SER A 180 0.92 1.38 15.46
C SER A 180 0.26 0.03 15.72
N MET A 181 0.77 -1.06 15.13
CA MET A 181 0.15 -2.40 15.26
C MET A 181 0.20 -2.98 16.69
N GLN A 182 1.00 -2.39 17.59
CA GLN A 182 1.01 -2.77 19.00
C GLN A 182 -0.06 -2.04 19.84
N ASP A 183 -0.71 -1.03 19.26
CA ASP A 183 -1.83 -0.35 19.95
C ASP A 183 -3.06 -1.27 19.93
N GLU A 184 -3.69 -1.47 21.07
CA GLU A 184 -4.92 -2.29 21.19
C GLU A 184 -6.06 -1.78 20.29
N ARG A 185 -6.04 -0.49 19.94
CA ARG A 185 -7.02 0.14 19.06
C ARG A 185 -6.62 0.13 17.59
N PHE A 186 -5.51 -0.52 17.24
CA PHE A 186 -5.07 -0.57 15.86
C PHE A 186 -6.12 -1.23 14.96
N SER A 187 -6.44 -0.53 13.87
CA SER A 187 -7.26 -1.04 12.78
C SER A 187 -6.58 -0.73 11.45
N PRO A 188 -6.44 -1.70 10.56
CA PRO A 188 -5.85 -1.47 9.25
C PRO A 188 -6.83 -0.86 8.24
N LEU A 189 -8.11 -0.72 8.61
CA LEU A 189 -9.12 -0.20 7.72
C LEU A 189 -8.88 1.28 7.42
N LEU A 190 -9.16 1.67 6.19
CA LEU A 190 -9.29 3.08 5.84
C LEU A 190 -10.54 3.64 6.53
N VAL A 191 -10.54 4.93 6.86
CA VAL A 191 -11.65 5.58 7.56
C VAL A 191 -12.03 6.86 6.82
N GLU A 192 -13.25 6.92 6.27
CA GLU A 192 -13.83 8.14 5.72
C GLU A 192 -14.62 8.87 6.79
N GLY A 193 -14.13 10.04 7.22
CA GLY A 193 -14.69 10.71 8.41
C GLY A 193 -14.59 9.80 9.63
N ASP A 194 -15.75 9.25 10.07
CA ASP A 194 -15.84 8.31 11.20
C ASP A 194 -16.25 6.89 10.75
N ARG A 195 -16.35 6.63 9.45
CA ARG A 195 -16.83 5.35 8.92
C ARG A 195 -15.69 4.51 8.37
N PRO A 196 -15.50 3.25 8.81
CA PRO A 196 -14.54 2.35 8.24
C PRO A 196 -14.94 1.93 6.82
N VAL A 197 -13.95 1.87 5.92
CA VAL A 197 -14.10 1.39 4.54
C VAL A 197 -14.00 -0.13 4.55
N LEU A 198 -15.13 -0.80 4.47
CA LEU A 198 -15.21 -2.26 4.48
C LEU A 198 -15.15 -2.84 3.06
N ARG A 199 -15.69 -2.10 2.08
CA ARG A 199 -15.86 -2.54 0.71
C ARG A 199 -15.48 -1.43 -0.27
N PHE A 200 -14.65 -1.75 -1.25
CA PHE A 200 -14.30 -0.80 -2.31
C PHE A 200 -15.50 -0.47 -3.21
N SER A 201 -16.44 -1.39 -3.37
CA SER A 201 -17.65 -1.17 -4.17
C SER A 201 -18.40 0.11 -3.82
N ASP A 202 -18.41 0.50 -2.54
CA ASP A 202 -19.10 1.71 -2.05
C ASP A 202 -18.43 3.01 -2.53
N TYR A 203 -17.16 2.93 -2.95
CA TYR A 203 -16.32 4.06 -3.37
C TYR A 203 -16.03 4.11 -4.87
N ARG A 204 -16.38 3.03 -5.59
CA ARG A 204 -16.03 2.83 -7.01
C ARG A 204 -16.46 4.01 -7.89
N GLU A 205 -17.72 4.41 -7.80
CA GLU A 205 -18.27 5.46 -8.65
C GLU A 205 -17.62 6.82 -8.37
N SER A 206 -17.51 7.19 -7.10
CA SER A 206 -16.90 8.45 -6.69
C SER A 206 -15.41 8.51 -7.07
N LEU A 207 -14.64 7.44 -6.79
CA LEU A 207 -13.23 7.37 -7.17
C LEU A 207 -13.03 7.49 -8.69
N ASN A 208 -13.82 6.73 -9.47
CA ASN A 208 -13.75 6.79 -10.92
C ASN A 208 -14.08 8.19 -11.45
N GLY A 209 -15.11 8.86 -10.92
CA GLY A 209 -15.48 10.21 -11.31
C GLY A 209 -14.36 11.22 -11.11
N HIS A 210 -13.72 11.21 -9.94
CA HIS A 210 -12.60 12.10 -9.66
C HIS A 210 -11.35 11.75 -10.48
N LEU A 211 -11.10 10.46 -10.69
CA LEU A 211 -9.97 10.00 -11.52
C LEU A 211 -10.15 10.43 -12.98
N GLN A 212 -11.35 10.25 -13.56
CA GLN A 212 -11.68 10.71 -14.91
C GLN A 212 -11.50 12.22 -15.06
N LYS A 213 -11.95 13.00 -14.08
CA LYS A 213 -11.77 14.45 -14.07
C LYS A 213 -10.28 14.82 -14.08
N THR A 214 -9.50 14.23 -13.17
CA THR A 214 -8.06 14.50 -13.05
C THR A 214 -7.30 14.12 -14.32
N LEU A 215 -7.62 12.96 -14.91
CA LEU A 215 -7.01 12.54 -16.18
C LEU A 215 -7.40 13.46 -17.34
N SER A 216 -8.66 13.90 -17.39
CA SER A 216 -9.11 14.83 -18.41
C SER A 216 -8.37 16.17 -18.32
N GLU A 217 -8.11 16.66 -17.12
CA GLU A 217 -7.34 17.88 -16.90
C GLU A 217 -5.85 17.67 -17.26
N LEU A 218 -5.25 16.55 -16.84
CA LEU A 218 -3.84 16.21 -17.12
C LEU A 218 -3.54 16.15 -18.63
N PHE A 219 -4.47 15.60 -19.40
CA PHE A 219 -4.34 15.46 -20.86
C PHE A 219 -4.98 16.61 -21.64
N ASP A 220 -5.37 17.70 -20.97
CA ASP A 220 -5.89 18.88 -21.63
C ASP A 220 -4.75 19.81 -22.08
N PHE A 221 -4.25 19.59 -23.30
CA PHE A 221 -3.16 20.40 -23.86
C PHE A 221 -3.52 21.87 -24.15
N SER A 222 -4.77 22.26 -23.96
CA SER A 222 -5.17 23.67 -24.01
C SER A 222 -4.86 24.42 -22.73
N LYS A 223 -4.63 23.70 -21.61
CA LYS A 223 -4.27 24.26 -20.32
C LYS A 223 -2.77 24.23 -20.11
N PRO A 224 -2.11 25.35 -19.84
CA PRO A 224 -0.69 25.35 -19.48
C PRO A 224 -0.49 24.70 -18.10
N PHE A 225 0.74 24.20 -17.87
CA PHE A 225 1.14 23.82 -16.51
C PHE A 225 1.35 25.09 -15.66
N GLU A 226 0.70 25.13 -14.51
CA GLU A 226 0.80 26.21 -13.58
C GLU A 226 1.60 25.80 -12.33
N GLN A 227 2.22 26.77 -11.69
CA GLN A 227 2.91 26.53 -10.42
C GLN A 227 1.89 26.24 -9.31
N CYS A 228 2.18 25.22 -8.49
CA CYS A 228 1.34 24.89 -7.35
C CYS A 228 1.22 26.09 -6.39
N GLU A 229 0.01 26.44 -5.97
CA GLU A 229 -0.22 27.52 -5.00
C GLU A 229 0.33 27.17 -3.61
N ASP A 230 0.16 25.90 -3.21
CA ASP A 230 0.66 25.40 -1.93
C ASP A 230 2.18 25.19 -1.98
N ARG A 231 2.90 26.18 -1.42
CA ARG A 231 4.38 26.16 -1.39
C ARG A 231 4.96 25.07 -0.47
N SER A 232 4.17 24.48 0.42
CA SER A 232 4.65 23.42 1.31
C SER A 232 5.11 22.17 0.54
N VAL A 233 4.48 21.90 -0.61
CA VAL A 233 4.87 20.78 -1.49
C VAL A 233 6.20 21.01 -2.20
N CYS A 234 6.64 22.28 -2.33
CA CYS A 234 7.88 22.61 -3.03
C CYS A 234 9.14 22.12 -2.28
N ALA A 235 9.06 21.94 -0.96
CA ALA A 235 10.19 21.50 -0.14
C ALA A 235 10.76 20.14 -0.60
N TYR A 236 9.91 19.28 -1.16
CA TYR A 236 10.25 17.92 -1.62
C TYR A 236 9.98 17.72 -3.12
N CYS A 237 9.80 18.81 -3.88
CA CYS A 237 9.48 18.75 -5.31
C CYS A 237 10.76 18.73 -6.14
N ASP A 238 10.92 17.74 -7.01
CA ASP A 238 12.06 17.62 -7.93
C ASP A 238 12.12 18.77 -8.93
N PHE A 239 11.00 19.44 -9.20
CA PHE A 239 10.89 20.55 -10.16
C PHE A 239 10.99 21.93 -9.53
N ARG A 240 11.31 22.06 -8.22
CA ARG A 240 11.34 23.34 -7.51
C ARG A 240 12.27 24.37 -8.18
N GLU A 241 13.39 23.92 -8.74
CA GLU A 241 14.35 24.79 -9.41
C GLU A 241 13.79 25.39 -10.70
N ILE A 242 13.02 24.62 -11.47
CA ILE A 242 12.33 25.10 -12.68
C ILE A 242 11.31 26.16 -12.29
N CYS A 243 10.62 25.97 -11.16
CA CYS A 243 9.66 26.92 -10.61
C CYS A 243 10.32 28.10 -9.89
N ARG A 244 11.63 28.08 -9.68
CA ARG A 244 12.39 29.07 -8.89
C ARG A 244 11.84 29.24 -7.45
N ARG A 245 11.53 28.11 -6.78
CA ARG A 245 10.96 28.07 -5.44
C ARG A 245 11.83 27.27 -4.46
#